data_f174ec071d2368a5356d51566706fa8f
#
_entry.id   f174ec071d2368a5356d51566706fa8f
#
_cell.length_a   1.000
_cell.length_b   1.000
_cell.length_c   1.000
_cell.angle_alpha   90.00
_cell.angle_beta   90.00
_cell.angle_gamma   90.00
#
_symmetry.space_group_name_H-M   'P 1'
#
loop_
_entity.id
_entity.type
_entity.pdbx_description
1 polymer ?
#
loop_
_entity_poly.entity_id
_entity_poly.type
_entity_poly.pdbx_seq_one_letter_code
_entity_poly.pdbx_strand_id
1 'polypeptide(L)'
;GFGRTGSMFACEQAGITPDFLVLSKALTGGYLPMAAVLTTNTVYQAFYDDYATLRAFLHSHSYTGNPLACVAALATLDIFRDDNVIEANKALATRMATATAHLVDHPHVAEVRQTGMALAIEMVQDKASKTPYAWQERRGLKVYQHALERGALLRPLGNVVYFLPPYVITPEQIDFLAEVASEGIDIACSGSVSVAVSSNLHPNHRDPG
;
A
#
# COMPACT_ATOMS: atom_id res chain seq x y z
N GLY A 1 0.12 -4.64 -7.75
CA GLY A 1 -0.73 -5.26 -8.75
C GLY A 1 -2.21 -4.99 -8.55
N PHE A 2 -3.02 -5.56 -9.41
CA PHE A 2 -4.48 -5.44 -9.37
C PHE A 2 -4.96 -4.00 -9.37
N GLY A 3 -4.51 -3.19 -10.34
CA GLY A 3 -4.97 -1.83 -10.56
C GLY A 3 -4.37 -0.75 -9.67
N ARG A 4 -3.68 -1.10 -8.57
CA ARG A 4 -3.18 -0.13 -7.58
C ARG A 4 -2.28 0.95 -8.18
N THR A 5 -1.46 0.61 -9.16
CA THR A 5 -0.52 1.52 -9.82
C THR A 5 -1.06 2.15 -11.11
N GLY A 6 -2.34 1.92 -11.45
CA GLY A 6 -2.97 2.47 -12.66
C GLY A 6 -3.00 1.53 -13.86
N SER A 7 -2.37 0.36 -13.77
CA SER A 7 -2.45 -0.76 -14.70
C SER A 7 -2.74 -2.04 -13.92
N MET A 8 -3.09 -3.14 -14.58
CA MET A 8 -3.34 -4.41 -13.88
C MET A 8 -2.11 -4.82 -13.07
N PHE A 9 -0.91 -4.71 -13.68
CA PHE A 9 0.37 -4.95 -13.02
C PHE A 9 1.38 -3.84 -13.35
N ALA A 10 2.20 -3.46 -12.39
CA ALA A 10 3.20 -2.39 -12.57
C ALA A 10 4.27 -2.74 -13.63
N CYS A 11 4.53 -4.02 -13.89
CA CYS A 11 5.44 -4.45 -14.97
C CYS A 11 4.99 -4.00 -16.35
N GLU A 12 3.68 -3.81 -16.59
CA GLU A 12 3.15 -3.24 -17.83
C GLU A 12 3.64 -1.81 -18.05
N GLN A 13 3.67 -1.00 -16.98
CA GLN A 13 4.17 0.39 -17.05
C GLN A 13 5.69 0.44 -17.28
N ALA A 14 6.40 -0.52 -16.72
CA ALA A 14 7.85 -0.63 -16.90
C ALA A 14 8.27 -1.24 -18.26
N GLY A 15 7.29 -1.76 -19.02
CA GLY A 15 7.56 -2.43 -20.31
C GLY A 15 8.38 -3.72 -20.16
N ILE A 16 8.27 -4.40 -19.01
CA ILE A 16 9.00 -5.65 -18.74
C ILE A 16 8.06 -6.85 -18.66
N THR A 17 8.56 -8.00 -19.08
CA THR A 17 7.89 -9.29 -18.86
C THR A 17 8.76 -10.09 -17.89
N PRO A 18 8.31 -10.30 -16.63
CA PRO A 18 9.09 -11.03 -15.64
C PRO A 18 9.07 -12.55 -15.93
N ASP A 19 10.14 -13.26 -15.58
CA ASP A 19 10.17 -14.72 -15.62
C ASP A 19 9.27 -15.35 -14.55
N PHE A 20 9.06 -14.63 -13.44
CA PHE A 20 8.18 -15.02 -12.36
C PHE A 20 7.29 -13.85 -11.94
N LEU A 21 5.98 -14.03 -11.98
CA LEU A 21 5.01 -13.08 -11.45
C LEU A 21 4.31 -13.70 -10.24
N VAL A 22 4.58 -13.16 -9.05
CA VAL A 22 4.00 -13.64 -7.79
C VAL A 22 2.79 -12.80 -7.42
N LEU A 23 1.63 -13.43 -7.31
CA LEU A 23 0.34 -12.80 -7.04
C LEU A 23 -0.22 -13.27 -5.71
N SER A 24 -0.82 -12.37 -4.94
CA SER A 24 -1.45 -12.64 -3.66
C SER A 24 -2.40 -11.50 -3.27
N LYS A 25 -2.90 -11.49 -2.03
CA LYS A 25 -3.72 -10.41 -1.44
C LYS A 25 -4.95 -10.07 -2.30
N ALA A 26 -4.85 -9.06 -3.17
CA ALA A 26 -5.94 -8.62 -4.03
C ALA A 26 -6.40 -9.68 -5.04
N LEU A 27 -5.65 -10.76 -5.24
CA LEU A 27 -6.05 -11.89 -6.10
C LEU A 27 -7.43 -12.45 -5.72
N THR A 28 -7.75 -12.47 -4.42
CA THR A 28 -9.05 -12.94 -3.90
C THR A 28 -9.91 -11.82 -3.33
N GLY A 29 -9.62 -10.55 -3.67
CA GLY A 29 -10.29 -9.40 -3.05
C GLY A 29 -10.09 -9.28 -1.53
N GLY A 30 -9.15 -10.04 -0.96
CA GLY A 30 -8.88 -10.07 0.49
C GLY A 30 -9.78 -11.04 1.28
N TYR A 31 -10.67 -11.78 0.63
CA TYR A 31 -11.60 -12.69 1.31
C TYR A 31 -10.95 -13.99 1.77
N LEU A 32 -10.05 -14.56 0.98
CA LEU A 32 -9.41 -15.84 1.29
C LEU A 32 -7.91 -15.78 1.03
N PRO A 33 -7.08 -16.46 1.86
CA PRO A 33 -5.65 -16.53 1.62
C PRO A 33 -5.37 -17.40 0.38
N MET A 34 -4.74 -16.79 -0.62
CA MET A 34 -4.28 -17.46 -1.84
C MET A 34 -3.06 -16.72 -2.39
N ALA A 35 -2.15 -17.49 -2.94
CA ALA A 35 -1.05 -16.98 -3.75
C ALA A 35 -0.93 -17.83 -5.03
N ALA A 36 -0.47 -17.19 -6.09
CA ALA A 36 -0.16 -17.85 -7.35
C ALA A 36 1.19 -17.36 -7.86
N VAL A 37 1.94 -18.24 -8.47
CA VAL A 37 3.18 -17.91 -9.19
C VAL A 37 2.96 -18.27 -10.64
N LEU A 38 3.02 -17.25 -11.51
CA LEU A 38 3.04 -17.45 -12.95
C LEU A 38 4.47 -17.44 -13.41
N THR A 39 4.80 -18.30 -14.38
CA THR A 39 6.16 -18.36 -14.92
C THR A 39 6.13 -18.64 -16.42
N THR A 40 7.29 -18.53 -17.06
CA THR A 40 7.45 -18.79 -18.48
C THR A 40 7.45 -20.30 -18.78
N ASN A 41 7.10 -20.66 -20.01
CA ASN A 41 7.16 -22.05 -20.45
C ASN A 41 8.60 -22.62 -20.35
N THR A 42 9.60 -21.80 -20.55
CA THR A 42 11.01 -22.20 -20.41
C THR A 42 11.33 -22.70 -19.00
N VAL A 43 10.84 -22.00 -17.96
CA VAL A 43 11.01 -22.44 -16.58
C VAL A 43 10.20 -23.69 -16.30
N TYR A 44 8.94 -23.74 -16.77
CA TYR A 44 8.07 -24.92 -16.60
C TYR A 44 8.71 -26.18 -17.21
N GLN A 45 9.24 -26.11 -18.42
CA GLN A 45 9.86 -27.24 -19.11
C GLN A 45 11.09 -27.82 -18.41
N ALA A 46 11.75 -27.04 -17.55
CA ALA A 46 12.86 -27.55 -16.75
C ALA A 46 12.44 -28.62 -15.72
N PHE A 47 11.14 -28.62 -15.35
CA PHE A 47 10.57 -29.54 -14.38
C PHE A 47 9.60 -30.57 -15.00
N TYR A 48 9.21 -30.37 -16.26
CA TYR A 48 8.27 -31.23 -16.97
C TYR A 48 9.01 -32.32 -17.73
N ASP A 49 8.96 -33.53 -17.20
CA ASP A 49 9.67 -34.67 -17.78
C ASP A 49 9.02 -35.99 -17.30
N ASP A 50 9.50 -37.10 -17.81
CA ASP A 50 9.07 -38.44 -17.34
C ASP A 50 9.36 -38.61 -15.84
N TYR A 51 8.48 -39.33 -15.16
CA TYR A 51 8.63 -39.58 -13.71
C TYR A 51 10.01 -40.18 -13.35
N ALA A 52 10.56 -41.02 -14.20
CA ALA A 52 11.86 -41.69 -13.98
C ALA A 52 13.05 -40.71 -13.90
N THR A 53 12.93 -39.48 -14.42
CA THR A 53 13.99 -38.47 -14.39
C THR A 53 14.07 -37.71 -13.08
N LEU A 54 13.05 -37.80 -12.22
CA LEU A 54 12.93 -37.17 -10.91
C LEU A 54 13.08 -35.64 -10.96
N ARG A 55 12.66 -35.01 -12.04
CA ARG A 55 12.75 -33.51 -12.23
C ARG A 55 11.56 -32.76 -11.68
N ALA A 56 10.50 -33.45 -11.23
CA ALA A 56 9.29 -32.79 -10.78
C ALA A 56 9.54 -31.79 -9.63
N PHE A 57 8.97 -30.58 -9.75
CA PHE A 57 8.99 -29.59 -8.68
C PHE A 57 7.94 -29.93 -7.63
N LEU A 58 8.35 -30.66 -6.61
CA LEU A 58 7.45 -31.16 -5.55
C LEU A 58 7.29 -30.12 -4.42
N HIS A 59 6.70 -28.98 -4.76
CA HIS A 59 6.40 -27.91 -3.79
C HIS A 59 4.91 -27.62 -3.72
N SER A 60 4.29 -28.00 -2.60
CA SER A 60 2.87 -27.77 -2.37
C SER A 60 2.55 -27.80 -0.87
N HIS A 61 1.31 -27.47 -0.52
CA HIS A 61 0.73 -27.68 0.81
C HIS A 61 -0.72 -28.16 0.67
N SER A 62 -1.32 -28.63 1.78
CA SER A 62 -2.66 -29.25 1.77
C SER A 62 -3.76 -28.38 1.17
N TYR A 63 -3.62 -27.07 1.19
CA TYR A 63 -4.61 -26.12 0.67
C TYR A 63 -4.30 -25.64 -0.75
N THR A 64 -3.27 -26.17 -1.41
CA THR A 64 -2.97 -25.83 -2.80
C THR A 64 -4.16 -26.17 -3.70
N GLY A 65 -4.60 -25.20 -4.50
CA GLY A 65 -5.76 -25.37 -5.38
C GLY A 65 -7.11 -25.39 -4.65
N ASN A 66 -7.20 -24.82 -3.43
CA ASN A 66 -8.46 -24.72 -2.70
C ASN A 66 -9.56 -24.11 -3.58
N PRO A 67 -10.64 -24.86 -3.87
CA PRO A 67 -11.67 -24.41 -4.82
C PRO A 67 -12.39 -23.14 -4.37
N LEU A 68 -12.59 -22.92 -3.08
CA LEU A 68 -13.22 -21.70 -2.56
C LEU A 68 -12.35 -20.46 -2.85
N ALA A 69 -11.03 -20.58 -2.64
CA ALA A 69 -10.11 -19.50 -2.95
C ALA A 69 -9.99 -19.25 -4.46
N CYS A 70 -10.05 -20.31 -5.27
CA CYS A 70 -10.08 -20.18 -6.72
C CYS A 70 -11.33 -19.47 -7.22
N VAL A 71 -12.51 -19.78 -6.66
CA VAL A 71 -13.78 -19.09 -7.00
C VAL A 71 -13.71 -17.62 -6.58
N ALA A 72 -13.18 -17.30 -5.40
CA ALA A 72 -13.00 -15.92 -4.96
C ALA A 72 -12.04 -15.14 -5.89
N ALA A 73 -10.98 -15.80 -6.37
CA ALA A 73 -10.05 -15.19 -7.33
C ALA A 73 -10.73 -14.94 -8.70
N LEU A 74 -11.50 -15.90 -9.20
CA LEU A 74 -12.26 -15.72 -10.44
C LEU A 74 -13.26 -14.58 -10.31
N ALA A 75 -14.04 -14.52 -9.22
CA ALA A 75 -14.99 -13.44 -8.98
C ALA A 75 -14.29 -12.06 -8.93
N THR A 76 -13.09 -11.99 -8.33
CA THR A 76 -12.30 -10.76 -8.34
C THR A 76 -11.90 -10.35 -9.76
N LEU A 77 -11.45 -11.29 -10.59
CA LEU A 77 -11.06 -11.01 -11.97
C LEU A 77 -12.29 -10.61 -12.81
N ASP A 78 -13.45 -11.21 -12.56
CA ASP A 78 -14.70 -10.83 -13.20
C ASP A 78 -15.08 -9.37 -12.89
N ILE A 79 -14.99 -8.94 -11.63
CA ILE A 79 -15.20 -7.54 -11.24
C ILE A 79 -14.25 -6.60 -12.02
N PHE A 80 -12.98 -6.94 -12.11
CA PHE A 80 -12.02 -6.11 -12.87
C PHE A 80 -12.41 -5.98 -14.35
N ARG A 81 -12.90 -7.05 -14.95
CA ARG A 81 -13.34 -7.09 -16.35
C ARG A 81 -14.67 -6.35 -16.56
N ASP A 82 -15.67 -6.68 -15.74
CA ASP A 82 -17.07 -6.28 -15.98
C ASP A 82 -17.33 -4.84 -15.55
N ASP A 83 -16.70 -4.38 -14.45
CA ASP A 83 -16.83 -3.02 -13.93
C ASP A 83 -15.76 -2.07 -14.48
N ASN A 84 -14.86 -2.56 -15.35
CA ASN A 84 -13.77 -1.77 -15.93
C ASN A 84 -12.97 -0.98 -14.87
N VAL A 85 -12.64 -1.64 -13.76
CA VAL A 85 -12.07 -1.03 -12.54
C VAL A 85 -10.81 -0.21 -12.81
N ILE A 86 -9.93 -0.67 -13.72
CA ILE A 86 -8.68 0.03 -14.04
C ILE A 86 -8.97 1.41 -14.62
N GLU A 87 -9.92 1.52 -15.52
CA GLU A 87 -10.29 2.79 -16.17
C GLU A 87 -11.02 3.71 -15.17
N ALA A 88 -11.95 3.17 -14.39
CA ALA A 88 -12.68 3.91 -13.37
C ALA A 88 -11.71 4.55 -12.33
N ASN A 89 -10.68 3.82 -11.96
CA ASN A 89 -9.68 4.30 -11.00
C ASN A 89 -8.85 5.49 -11.51
N LYS A 90 -8.76 5.72 -12.81
CA LYS A 90 -8.02 6.88 -13.36
C LYS A 90 -8.64 8.20 -12.93
N ALA A 91 -9.97 8.30 -12.93
CA ALA A 91 -10.69 9.49 -12.48
C ALA A 91 -10.47 9.74 -10.98
N LEU A 92 -10.52 8.68 -10.16
CA LEU A 92 -10.26 8.76 -8.72
C LEU A 92 -8.81 9.15 -8.43
N ALA A 93 -7.85 8.59 -9.16
CA ALA A 93 -6.43 8.96 -9.05
C ALA A 93 -6.21 10.44 -9.39
N THR A 94 -6.83 10.94 -10.46
CA THR A 94 -6.80 12.37 -10.83
C THR A 94 -7.42 13.23 -9.72
N ARG A 95 -8.53 12.79 -9.11
CA ARG A 95 -9.14 13.51 -7.99
C ARG A 95 -8.20 13.58 -6.79
N MET A 96 -7.53 12.48 -6.43
CA MET A 96 -6.53 12.46 -5.36
C MET A 96 -5.40 13.46 -5.62
N ALA A 97 -4.85 13.47 -6.84
CA ALA A 97 -3.81 14.42 -7.22
C ALA A 97 -4.28 15.87 -7.07
N THR A 98 -5.48 16.18 -7.56
CA THR A 98 -6.05 17.53 -7.49
C THR A 98 -6.33 17.97 -6.05
N ALA A 99 -6.93 17.11 -5.24
CA ALA A 99 -7.28 17.40 -3.86
C ALA A 99 -6.05 17.67 -2.97
N THR A 100 -4.91 17.03 -3.27
CA THR A 100 -3.66 17.17 -2.51
C THR A 100 -2.65 18.13 -3.15
N ALA A 101 -2.95 18.72 -4.32
CA ALA A 101 -1.99 19.53 -5.09
C ALA A 101 -1.43 20.72 -4.29
N HIS A 102 -2.27 21.36 -3.46
CA HIS A 102 -1.87 22.50 -2.64
C HIS A 102 -0.77 22.14 -1.61
N LEU A 103 -0.66 20.89 -1.21
CA LEU A 103 0.36 20.44 -0.26
C LEU A 103 1.78 20.52 -0.83
N VAL A 104 1.93 20.59 -2.14
CA VAL A 104 3.24 20.82 -2.76
C VAL A 104 3.86 22.16 -2.31
N ASP A 105 3.05 23.16 -2.01
CA ASP A 105 3.51 24.48 -1.57
C ASP A 105 3.70 24.59 -0.04
N HIS A 106 3.29 23.58 0.71
CA HIS A 106 3.45 23.57 2.16
C HIS A 106 4.94 23.59 2.57
N PRO A 107 5.35 24.45 3.54
CA PRO A 107 6.76 24.65 3.90
C PRO A 107 7.45 23.40 4.47
N HIS A 108 6.69 22.46 4.99
CA HIS A 108 7.16 21.21 5.58
C HIS A 108 6.78 19.97 4.77
N VAL A 109 6.46 20.11 3.48
CA VAL A 109 6.27 18.99 2.56
C VAL A 109 7.35 19.02 1.49
N ALA A 110 8.18 18.00 1.44
CA ALA A 110 9.25 17.88 0.44
C ALA A 110 8.69 17.56 -0.93
N GLU A 111 7.74 16.64 -0.98
CA GLU A 111 7.09 16.21 -2.21
C GLU A 111 5.74 15.55 -1.97
N VAL A 112 4.89 15.60 -2.99
CA VAL A 112 3.69 14.78 -3.13
C VAL A 112 3.93 13.91 -4.37
N ARG A 113 3.93 12.59 -4.21
CA ARG A 113 4.17 11.64 -5.30
C ARG A 113 3.03 10.66 -5.41
N GLN A 114 2.71 10.27 -6.64
CA GLN A 114 1.56 9.39 -6.90
C GLN A 114 1.84 8.42 -8.04
N THR A 115 1.31 7.22 -7.89
CA THR A 115 1.23 6.22 -8.95
C THR A 115 -0.12 5.53 -8.86
N GLY A 116 -1.02 5.81 -9.82
CA GLY A 116 -2.40 5.31 -9.77
C GLY A 116 -3.12 5.70 -8.49
N MET A 117 -3.66 4.72 -7.78
CA MET A 117 -4.38 4.88 -6.52
C MET A 117 -3.48 4.79 -5.27
N ALA A 118 -2.18 5.01 -5.43
CA ALA A 118 -1.21 5.15 -4.35
C ALA A 118 -0.61 6.55 -4.38
N LEU A 119 -0.85 7.34 -3.33
CA LEU A 119 -0.33 8.70 -3.17
C LEU A 119 0.42 8.80 -1.85
N ALA A 120 1.53 9.53 -1.84
CA ALA A 120 2.35 9.76 -0.65
C ALA A 120 2.72 11.23 -0.53
N ILE A 121 2.68 11.75 0.69
CA ILE A 121 3.04 13.11 1.08
C ILE A 121 4.19 12.98 2.08
N GLU A 122 5.35 13.51 1.75
CA GLU A 122 6.55 13.39 2.58
C GLU A 122 6.78 14.65 3.41
N MET A 123 6.62 14.53 4.72
CA MET A 123 6.86 15.64 5.66
C MET A 123 8.34 15.76 5.98
N VAL A 124 8.83 17.01 6.02
CA VAL A 124 10.22 17.35 6.32
C VAL A 124 10.32 18.53 7.27
N GLN A 125 11.42 18.60 8.01
CA GLN A 125 11.75 19.72 8.89
C GLN A 125 12.15 20.95 8.07
N ASP A 126 12.96 20.73 7.04
CA ASP A 126 13.40 21.78 6.11
C ASP A 126 13.18 21.30 4.66
N LYS A 127 12.41 22.08 3.92
CA LYS A 127 12.03 21.75 2.54
C LYS A 127 13.18 21.93 1.56
N ALA A 128 14.02 22.95 1.76
CA ALA A 128 15.08 23.28 0.81
C ALA A 128 16.17 22.21 0.77
N SER A 129 16.55 21.72 1.94
CA SER A 129 17.53 20.63 2.08
C SER A 129 16.90 19.23 2.08
N LYS A 130 15.57 19.14 2.10
CA LYS A 130 14.79 17.91 2.31
C LYS A 130 15.18 17.17 3.60
N THR A 131 15.61 17.91 4.64
CA THR A 131 15.98 17.34 5.92
C THR A 131 14.75 16.72 6.59
N PRO A 132 14.73 15.39 6.85
CA PRO A 132 13.58 14.75 7.48
C PRO A 132 13.45 15.16 8.95
N TYR A 133 12.25 15.08 9.50
CA TYR A 133 12.07 15.07 10.95
C TYR A 133 12.73 13.83 11.56
N ALA A 134 13.28 13.98 12.76
CA ALA A 134 13.78 12.85 13.51
C ALA A 134 12.64 11.83 13.76
N TRP A 135 12.90 10.55 13.55
CA TRP A 135 11.86 9.50 13.65
C TRP A 135 11.26 9.42 15.06
N GLN A 136 12.03 9.79 16.09
CA GLN A 136 11.61 9.84 17.49
C GLN A 136 10.49 10.85 17.74
N GLU A 137 10.39 11.89 16.91
CA GLU A 137 9.34 12.90 17.01
C GLU A 137 7.95 12.37 16.63
N ARG A 138 7.91 11.23 15.92
CA ARG A 138 6.69 10.53 15.54
C ARG A 138 5.63 11.46 14.92
N ARG A 139 6.07 12.37 14.04
CA ARG A 139 5.19 13.38 13.41
C ARG A 139 4.00 12.73 12.70
N GLY A 140 4.21 11.63 11.98
CA GLY A 140 3.12 10.88 11.36
C GLY A 140 2.09 10.35 12.36
N LEU A 141 2.48 10.02 13.60
CA LEU A 141 1.51 9.62 14.63
C LEU A 141 0.53 10.73 14.97
N LYS A 142 0.97 11.99 14.97
CA LYS A 142 0.07 13.14 15.20
C LYS A 142 -0.97 13.27 14.09
N VAL A 143 -0.54 13.09 12.82
CA VAL A 143 -1.46 13.05 11.68
C VAL A 143 -2.47 11.92 11.83
N TYR A 144 -2.03 10.74 12.22
CA TYR A 144 -2.90 9.58 12.46
C TYR A 144 -3.93 9.85 13.57
N GLN A 145 -3.50 10.42 14.70
CA GLN A 145 -4.39 10.72 15.84
C GLN A 145 -5.45 11.74 15.45
N HIS A 146 -5.05 12.84 14.81
CA HIS A 146 -5.98 13.84 14.29
C HIS A 146 -6.98 13.22 13.29
N ALA A 147 -6.49 12.39 12.38
CA ALA A 147 -7.35 11.74 11.41
C ALA A 147 -8.40 10.84 12.07
N LEU A 148 -8.04 10.09 13.11
CA LEU A 148 -8.99 9.27 13.86
C LEU A 148 -10.07 10.12 14.55
N GLU A 149 -9.71 11.25 15.14
CA GLU A 149 -10.66 12.18 15.77
C GLU A 149 -11.64 12.77 14.73
N ARG A 150 -11.20 12.92 13.48
CA ARG A 150 -12.03 13.37 12.37
C ARG A 150 -12.80 12.22 11.69
N GLY A 151 -12.66 10.98 12.13
CA GLY A 151 -13.32 9.81 11.55
C GLY A 151 -12.64 9.26 10.29
N ALA A 152 -11.37 9.59 10.05
CA ALA A 152 -10.57 9.10 8.93
C ALA A 152 -9.43 8.21 9.42
N LEU A 153 -9.12 7.14 8.67
CA LEU A 153 -7.98 6.29 8.93
C LEU A 153 -6.85 6.62 7.95
N LEU A 154 -5.98 7.54 8.33
CA LEU A 154 -4.72 7.81 7.64
C LEU A 154 -3.58 7.08 8.34
N ARG A 155 -2.84 6.28 7.60
CA ARG A 155 -1.82 5.38 8.14
C ARG A 155 -0.42 5.83 7.71
N PRO A 156 0.29 6.67 8.49
CA PRO A 156 1.62 7.14 8.11
C PRO A 156 2.68 6.04 8.23
N LEU A 157 3.74 6.20 7.45
CA LEU A 157 4.97 5.44 7.57
C LEU A 157 6.11 6.41 7.90
N GLY A 158 6.47 6.50 9.17
CA GLY A 158 7.42 7.52 9.65
C GLY A 158 6.89 8.94 9.36
N ASN A 159 7.61 9.68 8.53
CA ASN A 159 7.25 11.03 8.10
C ASN A 159 6.40 11.07 6.82
N VAL A 160 6.02 9.92 6.26
CA VAL A 160 5.24 9.83 5.04
C VAL A 160 3.78 9.55 5.37
N VAL A 161 2.88 10.45 5.02
CA VAL A 161 1.44 10.23 5.01
C VAL A 161 1.06 9.69 3.64
N TYR A 162 0.34 8.57 3.58
CA TYR A 162 -0.01 7.98 2.30
C TYR A 162 -1.49 7.59 2.20
N PHE A 163 -2.00 7.63 0.98
CA PHE A 163 -3.35 7.21 0.61
C PHE A 163 -3.27 5.92 -0.18
N LEU A 164 -3.99 4.91 0.27
CA LEU A 164 -4.22 3.64 -0.42
C LEU A 164 -5.70 3.25 -0.26
N PRO A 165 -6.63 4.08 -0.73
CA PRO A 165 -8.05 3.85 -0.52
C PRO A 165 -8.55 2.63 -1.28
N PRO A 166 -9.68 2.01 -0.85
CA PRO A 166 -10.37 1.02 -1.67
C PRO A 166 -10.88 1.67 -2.96
N TYR A 167 -11.07 0.87 -4.03
CA TYR A 167 -11.50 1.41 -5.34
C TYR A 167 -12.96 1.87 -5.37
N VAL A 168 -13.72 1.57 -4.34
CA VAL A 168 -15.11 2.04 -4.15
C VAL A 168 -15.20 3.39 -3.43
N ILE A 169 -14.07 4.04 -3.15
CA ILE A 169 -14.04 5.37 -2.54
C ILE A 169 -14.71 6.38 -3.46
N THR A 170 -15.48 7.32 -2.89
CA THR A 170 -16.10 8.39 -3.67
C THR A 170 -15.18 9.62 -3.79
N PRO A 171 -15.42 10.50 -4.78
CA PRO A 171 -14.69 11.77 -4.88
C PRO A 171 -14.78 12.62 -3.62
N GLU A 172 -15.95 12.68 -2.97
CA GLU A 172 -16.17 13.44 -1.74
C GLU A 172 -15.38 12.86 -0.56
N GLN A 173 -15.25 11.53 -0.49
CA GLN A 173 -14.40 10.88 0.51
C GLN A 173 -12.92 11.15 0.25
N ILE A 174 -12.49 11.26 -1.00
CA ILE A 174 -11.11 11.65 -1.35
C ILE A 174 -10.85 13.08 -0.89
N ASP A 175 -11.76 14.01 -1.15
CA ASP A 175 -11.65 15.40 -0.72
C ASP A 175 -11.55 15.50 0.80
N PHE A 176 -12.40 14.78 1.50
CA PHE A 176 -12.39 14.70 2.96
C PHE A 176 -11.05 14.16 3.49
N LEU A 177 -10.52 13.09 2.90
CA LEU A 177 -9.20 12.56 3.30
C LEU A 177 -8.07 13.57 3.05
N ALA A 178 -8.14 14.33 1.95
CA ALA A 178 -7.14 15.36 1.63
C ALA A 178 -7.20 16.54 2.63
N GLU A 179 -8.40 16.98 2.99
CA GLU A 179 -8.62 18.00 4.03
C GLU A 179 -8.04 17.55 5.37
N VAL A 180 -8.42 16.36 5.84
CA VAL A 180 -7.95 15.79 7.11
C VAL A 180 -6.43 15.59 7.13
N ALA A 181 -5.85 15.17 6.00
CA ALA A 181 -4.40 15.04 5.88
C ALA A 181 -3.70 16.40 5.97
N SER A 182 -4.24 17.44 5.31
CA SER A 182 -3.71 18.80 5.36
C SER A 182 -3.69 19.34 6.80
N GLU A 183 -4.84 19.29 7.48
CA GLU A 183 -4.95 19.70 8.88
C GLU A 183 -3.99 18.92 9.79
N GLY A 184 -3.91 17.61 9.62
CA GLY A 184 -3.02 16.75 10.39
C GLY A 184 -1.53 17.07 10.16
N ILE A 185 -1.15 17.43 8.93
CA ILE A 185 0.20 17.87 8.58
C ILE A 185 0.51 19.22 9.25
N ASP A 186 -0.41 20.20 9.19
CA ASP A 186 -0.27 21.49 9.87
C ASP A 186 -0.03 21.29 11.38
N ILE A 187 -0.86 20.46 12.03
CA ILE A 187 -0.72 20.13 13.46
C ILE A 187 0.60 19.42 13.75
N ALA A 188 0.99 18.47 12.91
CA ALA A 188 2.22 17.72 13.09
C ALA A 188 3.47 18.60 12.90
N CYS A 189 3.43 19.59 12.02
CA CYS A 189 4.55 20.46 11.70
C CYS A 189 4.60 21.70 12.60
N SER A 190 3.49 22.13 13.20
CA SER A 190 3.45 23.22 14.17
C SER A 190 4.00 22.76 15.53
N GLY A 191 5.05 23.43 16.03
CA GLY A 191 5.61 23.29 17.38
C GLY A 191 6.84 22.37 17.50
N SER A 192 7.74 22.76 18.38
CA SER A 192 8.85 21.93 18.88
C SER A 192 8.29 20.81 19.76
N VAL A 193 8.63 19.56 19.44
CA VAL A 193 8.31 18.42 20.30
C VAL A 193 9.36 18.34 21.39
N SER A 194 8.98 18.64 22.64
CA SER A 194 9.79 18.16 23.77
C SER A 194 9.66 16.64 23.79
N VAL A 195 10.76 15.95 23.47
CA VAL A 195 10.83 14.48 23.58
C VAL A 195 10.85 14.15 25.07
N ALA A 196 9.69 13.94 25.66
CA ALA A 196 9.60 13.27 26.95
C ALA A 196 9.93 11.79 26.70
N VAL A 197 11.19 11.43 26.91
CA VAL A 197 11.61 10.03 27.00
C VAL A 197 11.02 9.47 28.28
N SER A 198 9.81 8.88 28.20
CA SER A 198 9.30 8.04 29.30
C SER A 198 10.10 6.75 29.28
N SER A 199 11.09 6.68 30.17
CA SER A 199 11.84 5.48 30.51
C SER A 199 10.97 4.50 31.32
N ASN A 200 9.92 3.99 30.72
CA ASN A 200 9.22 2.84 31.26
C ASN A 200 9.78 1.57 30.61
N LEU A 201 10.98 1.21 31.03
CA LEU A 201 11.50 -0.14 30.90
C LEU A 201 10.58 -1.08 31.70
N HIS A 202 10.03 -2.07 31.04
CA HIS A 202 9.30 -3.17 31.67
C HIS A 202 10.14 -3.80 32.80
N PRO A 203 9.58 -4.06 33.98
CA PRO A 203 10.26 -4.83 34.99
C PRO A 203 10.45 -6.27 34.49
N ASN A 204 11.68 -6.74 34.62
CA ASN A 204 12.10 -8.12 34.38
C ASN A 204 11.11 -9.12 34.99
N HIS A 205 10.46 -9.93 34.17
CA HIS A 205 9.96 -11.23 34.60
C HIS A 205 11.21 -12.13 34.81
N ARG A 206 11.59 -12.31 36.06
CA ARG A 206 12.44 -13.43 36.46
C ARG A 206 11.53 -14.65 36.55
N ASP A 207 11.83 -15.67 35.75
CA ASP A 207 11.33 -17.01 35.98
C ASP A 207 11.82 -17.54 37.34
N PRO A 208 10.97 -18.12 38.15
CA PRO A 208 11.40 -18.96 39.26
C PRO A 208 11.57 -20.39 38.79
N GLY A 209 12.73 -20.97 39.04
CA GLY A 209 13.24 -22.30 39.03
C GLY A 209 12.41 -23.53 38.72
#